data_cad39943eb6615e849eb7c66dfdc4079
#
_entry.id   cad39943eb6615e849eb7c66dfdc4079
#
_cell.length_a   1.000
_cell.length_b   1.000
_cell.length_c   1.000
_cell.angle_alpha   90.00
_cell.angle_beta   90.00
_cell.angle_gamma   90.00
#
_symmetry.space_group_name_H-M   'P 1'
#
loop_
_entity.id
_entity.type
_entity.pdbx_description
1 polymer ?
#
loop_
_entity_poly.entity_id
_entity_poly.type
_entity_poly.pdbx_seq_one_letter_code
_entity_poly.pdbx_strand_id
1 'polypeptide(L)'
;MKRRLIAIFAGILSIVLLLTACGGNGKDQGKQQQTVIVGVYGGDWEKNIKPILEKFEKDTGIRVQTVSGADSEWFTKLKASNGKNPPYDLLILQPDTIQRGIAANVLAPIDEDQAPNVKKLYRSVQKKLTVDGKQYAAGFSMGQLGIAYRKDLVKQEPNSWTDLWSSQLKGKVAISSPTYSAGLQFFSALVHAQGGAESNPKDIDKAFKSLAQLKGHVAAFPDNPGSIQTLLERGDVAAVPYWDGRVFALEEEGMDIGFSYPKEGAVAAVASWALTKGSQHEEAAYKLLNYLSGKEAQEAFSEKSYYGMSNSDVKYGDKIKGKVKVGENYYSKLTWVDYETATSELGNWTNRWNEVLGGGK
;
A
#
# COMPACT_ATOMS: atom_id res chain seq x y z
N MET A 1 69.01 -5.30 -33.05
CA MET A 1 69.03 -5.81 -34.47
C MET A 1 67.59 -5.68 -34.92
N LYS A 2 67.30 -4.67 -35.66
CA LYS A 2 67.09 -4.62 -37.12
C LYS A 2 65.82 -5.39 -37.53
N ARG A 3 64.77 -4.58 -37.84
CA ARG A 3 64.25 -4.36 -39.23
C ARG A 3 63.14 -5.38 -39.59
N ARG A 4 61.99 -5.11 -40.15
CA ARG A 4 61.47 -4.11 -41.14
C ARG A 4 59.94 -4.24 -41.13
N LEU A 5 59.13 -3.21 -41.10
CA LEU A 5 58.70 -2.34 -42.22
C LEU A 5 57.74 -3.00 -43.24
N ILE A 6 56.65 -2.25 -43.42
CA ILE A 6 55.94 -1.84 -44.63
C ILE A 6 54.61 -2.60 -44.83
N ALA A 7 53.51 -2.02 -44.54
CA ALA A 7 52.65 -1.15 -45.37
C ALA A 7 52.07 -1.85 -46.60
N ILE A 8 50.77 -2.02 -46.63
CA ILE A 8 49.98 -1.84 -47.87
C ILE A 8 48.71 -1.09 -47.48
N PHE A 9 48.72 0.17 -47.93
CA PHE A 9 47.57 1.04 -48.17
C PHE A 9 46.98 0.60 -49.52
N ALA A 10 45.74 0.74 -49.64
CA ALA A 10 44.99 0.97 -50.85
C ALA A 10 43.81 0.03 -51.03
N GLY A 11 42.71 0.61 -50.99
CA GLY A 11 41.68 0.67 -51.99
C GLY A 11 40.50 -0.22 -51.63
N ILE A 12 39.40 0.32 -51.42
CA ILE A 12 38.46 0.68 -52.49
C ILE A 12 37.32 1.52 -51.89
N LEU A 13 37.34 2.74 -52.31
CA LEU A 13 36.26 3.71 -52.39
C LEU A 13 35.25 3.24 -53.44
N SER A 14 33.95 3.50 -53.17
CA SER A 14 32.91 3.49 -54.18
C SER A 14 32.16 2.19 -54.41
N ILE A 15 30.97 2.03 -53.73
CA ILE A 15 29.72 1.77 -54.47
C ILE A 15 28.63 2.52 -53.73
N VAL A 16 28.42 3.78 -54.14
CA VAL A 16 27.17 4.49 -54.07
C VAL A 16 26.48 4.23 -55.40
N LEU A 17 25.43 3.48 -55.40
CA LEU A 17 24.46 3.49 -56.50
C LEU A 17 23.11 2.96 -55.96
N LEU A 18 22.19 3.93 -55.69
CA LEU A 18 20.87 4.01 -56.27
C LEU A 18 20.07 2.69 -56.36
N LEU A 19 19.19 2.50 -55.39
CA LEU A 19 17.89 1.90 -55.65
C LEU A 19 16.83 2.83 -55.09
N THR A 20 16.53 3.86 -55.85
CA THR A 20 15.24 4.53 -55.86
C THR A 20 14.34 3.68 -56.73
N ALA A 21 13.42 2.94 -56.13
CA ALA A 21 12.22 2.52 -56.86
C ALA A 21 11.11 2.07 -55.90
N CYS A 22 9.99 2.70 -56.06
CA CYS A 22 8.62 2.32 -55.70
C CYS A 22 8.22 2.45 -54.23
N GLY A 23 7.63 3.54 -53.84
CA GLY A 23 6.20 3.82 -53.83
C GLY A 23 5.40 2.80 -53.04
N GLY A 24 5.34 3.03 -51.70
CA GLY A 24 4.40 2.39 -50.82
C GLY A 24 4.16 3.36 -49.67
N ASN A 25 3.12 4.16 -49.79
CA ASN A 25 2.65 5.07 -48.75
C ASN A 25 2.06 4.22 -47.62
N GLY A 26 2.89 3.85 -46.68
CA GLY A 26 2.55 3.17 -45.43
C GLY A 26 3.33 3.84 -44.32
N LYS A 27 2.80 4.96 -43.78
CA LYS A 27 3.21 5.47 -42.47
C LYS A 27 2.71 4.49 -41.40
N ASP A 28 3.31 3.34 -41.30
CA ASP A 28 3.42 2.61 -40.07
C ASP A 28 4.59 3.24 -39.28
N GLN A 29 4.35 4.40 -38.70
CA GLN A 29 5.06 4.77 -37.50
C GLN A 29 4.66 3.70 -36.49
N GLY A 30 5.48 2.68 -36.31
CA GLY A 30 5.37 1.73 -35.24
C GLY A 30 5.16 2.53 -33.96
N LYS A 31 3.91 2.58 -33.49
CA LYS A 31 3.60 3.20 -32.19
C LYS A 31 4.48 2.53 -31.19
N GLN A 32 5.50 3.25 -30.71
CA GLN A 32 6.35 2.76 -29.65
C GLN A 32 5.40 2.32 -28.54
N GLN A 33 5.41 1.03 -28.18
CA GLN A 33 4.50 0.47 -27.20
C GLN A 33 4.69 1.24 -25.90
N GLN A 34 3.66 1.95 -25.46
CA GLN A 34 3.69 2.67 -24.20
C GLN A 34 3.86 1.66 -23.06
N THR A 35 4.68 2.01 -22.08
CA THR A 35 4.91 1.19 -20.89
C THR A 35 4.59 2.02 -19.65
N VAL A 36 4.10 1.37 -18.59
CA VAL A 36 3.92 1.97 -17.26
C VAL A 36 4.54 1.04 -16.21
N ILE A 37 5.35 1.60 -15.31
CA ILE A 37 6.04 0.87 -14.24
C ILE A 37 5.27 1.08 -12.94
N VAL A 38 4.78 -0.03 -12.37
CA VAL A 38 3.82 -0.01 -11.26
C VAL A 38 4.36 -0.76 -10.05
N GLY A 39 4.46 -0.07 -8.91
CA GLY A 39 4.74 -0.74 -7.63
C GLY A 39 3.48 -1.36 -7.07
N VAL A 40 3.54 -2.65 -6.73
CA VAL A 40 2.43 -3.43 -6.17
C VAL A 40 2.90 -4.20 -4.94
N TYR A 41 2.05 -4.32 -3.90
CA TYR A 41 2.37 -5.16 -2.75
C TYR A 41 2.53 -6.63 -3.18
N GLY A 42 3.51 -7.33 -2.62
CA GLY A 42 3.76 -8.74 -2.92
C GLY A 42 2.72 -9.70 -2.32
N GLY A 43 2.91 -11.00 -2.63
CA GLY A 43 2.07 -12.07 -2.13
C GLY A 43 0.68 -12.09 -2.77
N ASP A 44 -0.35 -12.39 -1.97
CA ASP A 44 -1.72 -12.50 -2.48
C ASP A 44 -2.25 -11.19 -3.06
N TRP A 45 -1.77 -10.06 -2.59
CA TRP A 45 -2.17 -8.77 -3.15
C TRP A 45 -1.73 -8.65 -4.62
N GLU A 46 -0.48 -9.01 -4.94
CA GLU A 46 0.04 -9.06 -6.31
C GLU A 46 -0.74 -10.08 -7.16
N LYS A 47 -0.95 -11.27 -6.61
CA LYS A 47 -1.71 -12.34 -7.26
C LYS A 47 -3.13 -11.88 -7.63
N ASN A 48 -3.76 -11.08 -6.77
CA ASN A 48 -5.12 -10.59 -6.99
C ASN A 48 -5.18 -9.42 -7.99
N ILE A 49 -4.18 -8.52 -8.01
CA ILE A 49 -4.15 -7.38 -8.94
C ILE A 49 -3.68 -7.76 -10.35
N LYS A 50 -2.85 -8.78 -10.49
CA LYS A 50 -2.23 -9.19 -11.75
C LYS A 50 -3.23 -9.41 -12.90
N PRO A 51 -4.34 -10.17 -12.74
CA PRO A 51 -5.31 -10.35 -13.83
C PRO A 51 -5.98 -9.05 -14.27
N ILE A 52 -6.10 -8.07 -13.37
CA ILE A 52 -6.68 -6.76 -13.65
C ILE A 52 -5.72 -5.95 -14.52
N LEU A 53 -4.43 -5.99 -14.20
CA LEU A 53 -3.38 -5.34 -14.99
C LEU A 53 -3.21 -5.99 -16.38
N GLU A 54 -3.26 -7.32 -16.48
CA GLU A 54 -3.23 -8.04 -17.75
C GLU A 54 -4.44 -7.68 -18.64
N LYS A 55 -5.63 -7.50 -18.04
CA LYS A 55 -6.80 -7.03 -18.75
C LYS A 55 -6.61 -5.60 -19.27
N PHE A 56 -6.04 -4.71 -18.46
CA PHE A 56 -5.70 -3.35 -18.89
C PHE A 56 -4.74 -3.36 -20.09
N GLU A 57 -3.66 -4.18 -20.04
CA GLU A 57 -2.73 -4.34 -21.17
C GLU A 57 -3.45 -4.77 -22.44
N LYS A 58 -4.32 -5.78 -22.33
CA LYS A 58 -5.10 -6.31 -23.46
C LYS A 58 -6.03 -5.25 -24.06
N ASP A 59 -6.69 -4.47 -23.20
CA ASP A 59 -7.71 -3.50 -23.64
C ASP A 59 -7.08 -2.23 -24.24
N THR A 60 -5.88 -1.85 -23.79
CA THR A 60 -5.25 -0.57 -24.14
C THR A 60 -4.00 -0.69 -25.02
N GLY A 61 -3.36 -1.86 -25.04
CA GLY A 61 -2.06 -2.06 -25.68
C GLY A 61 -0.89 -1.43 -24.90
N ILE A 62 -1.13 -0.86 -23.69
CA ILE A 62 -0.10 -0.30 -22.82
C ILE A 62 0.49 -1.43 -21.99
N ARG A 63 1.79 -1.64 -22.08
CA ARG A 63 2.49 -2.66 -21.28
C ARG A 63 2.58 -2.21 -19.81
N VAL A 64 2.24 -3.10 -18.88
CA VAL A 64 2.40 -2.87 -17.44
C VAL A 64 3.59 -3.68 -16.90
N GLN A 65 4.57 -3.00 -16.38
CA GLN A 65 5.70 -3.62 -15.70
C GLN A 65 5.49 -3.51 -14.19
N THR A 66 5.21 -4.61 -13.50
CA THR A 66 5.03 -4.63 -12.05
C THR A 66 6.36 -4.76 -11.32
N VAL A 67 6.48 -4.06 -10.19
CA VAL A 67 7.59 -4.18 -9.25
C VAL A 67 7.00 -4.48 -7.88
N SER A 68 7.13 -5.74 -7.45
CA SER A 68 6.67 -6.16 -6.12
C SER A 68 7.56 -5.59 -5.04
N GLY A 69 6.97 -5.16 -3.93
CA GLY A 69 7.73 -4.58 -2.82
C GLY A 69 6.83 -4.05 -1.70
N ALA A 70 7.35 -3.08 -0.97
CA ALA A 70 6.68 -2.42 0.13
C ALA A 70 6.94 -0.91 0.14
N ASP A 71 6.08 -0.17 0.82
CA ASP A 71 6.10 1.29 0.93
C ASP A 71 7.47 1.88 1.27
N SER A 72 8.15 1.31 2.26
CA SER A 72 9.45 1.80 2.74
C SER A 72 10.55 1.71 1.68
N GLU A 73 10.56 0.61 0.91
CA GLU A 73 11.52 0.40 -0.17
C GLU A 73 11.26 1.38 -1.31
N TRP A 74 9.99 1.47 -1.76
CA TRP A 74 9.62 2.38 -2.84
C TRP A 74 9.86 3.84 -2.47
N PHE A 75 9.48 4.25 -1.25
CA PHE A 75 9.73 5.61 -0.76
C PHE A 75 11.24 5.95 -0.77
N THR A 76 12.09 5.02 -0.34
CA THR A 76 13.54 5.23 -0.35
C THR A 76 14.06 5.49 -1.75
N LYS A 77 13.63 4.69 -2.74
CA LYS A 77 14.03 4.84 -4.15
C LYS A 77 13.46 6.13 -4.76
N LEU A 78 12.20 6.48 -4.45
CA LEU A 78 11.60 7.73 -4.89
C LEU A 78 12.33 8.94 -4.32
N LYS A 79 12.64 8.94 -3.03
CA LYS A 79 13.38 10.02 -2.39
C LYS A 79 14.75 10.22 -3.03
N ALA A 80 15.44 9.13 -3.40
CA ALA A 80 16.72 9.20 -4.09
C ALA A 80 16.60 9.80 -5.49
N SER A 81 15.47 9.63 -6.19
CA SER A 81 15.21 10.25 -7.50
C SER A 81 15.02 11.77 -7.46
N ASN A 82 14.67 12.30 -6.28
CA ASN A 82 14.40 13.73 -6.06
C ASN A 82 13.38 14.31 -7.06
N GLY A 83 12.36 13.52 -7.42
CA GLY A 83 11.31 13.91 -8.38
C GLY A 83 11.79 14.02 -9.83
N LYS A 84 12.89 13.35 -10.18
CA LYS A 84 13.43 13.31 -11.54
C LYS A 84 13.65 11.86 -11.97
N ASN A 85 13.06 11.46 -13.10
CA ASN A 85 13.17 10.10 -13.63
C ASN A 85 12.96 9.02 -12.54
N PRO A 86 11.83 9.01 -11.83
CA PRO A 86 11.57 8.04 -10.79
C PRO A 86 11.56 6.62 -11.37
N PRO A 87 11.93 5.59 -10.58
CA PRO A 87 11.93 4.21 -11.05
C PRO A 87 10.53 3.60 -11.17
N TYR A 88 9.51 4.35 -10.86
CA TYR A 88 8.09 3.95 -10.92
C TYR A 88 7.25 5.11 -11.47
N ASP A 89 6.12 4.80 -12.09
CA ASP A 89 5.15 5.78 -12.59
C ASP A 89 3.93 5.86 -11.69
N LEU A 90 3.50 4.72 -11.16
CA LEU A 90 2.34 4.58 -10.29
C LEU A 90 2.68 3.63 -9.14
N LEU A 91 2.31 3.97 -7.92
CA LEU A 91 2.53 3.15 -6.73
C LEU A 91 1.25 2.95 -5.94
N ILE A 92 1.04 1.74 -5.41
CA ILE A 92 0.08 1.53 -4.34
C ILE A 92 0.74 1.84 -3.01
N LEU A 93 0.20 2.78 -2.25
CA LEU A 93 0.81 3.28 -1.00
C LEU A 93 -0.23 3.39 0.12
N GLN A 94 0.26 3.27 1.35
CA GLN A 94 -0.49 3.62 2.56
C GLN A 94 -0.42 5.14 2.81
N PRO A 95 -1.40 5.73 3.53
CA PRO A 95 -1.46 7.17 3.75
C PRO A 95 -0.23 7.79 4.43
N ASP A 96 0.44 7.06 5.32
CA ASP A 96 1.68 7.51 5.95
C ASP A 96 2.82 7.71 4.93
N THR A 97 2.94 6.79 3.98
CA THR A 97 3.92 6.91 2.90
C THR A 97 3.54 7.98 1.89
N ILE A 98 2.24 8.17 1.63
CA ILE A 98 1.75 9.28 0.80
C ILE A 98 2.15 10.62 1.43
N GLN A 99 1.92 10.83 2.72
CA GLN A 99 2.32 12.05 3.43
C GLN A 99 3.83 12.29 3.36
N ARG A 100 4.64 11.27 3.60
CA ARG A 100 6.11 11.35 3.44
C ARG A 100 6.52 11.69 2.01
N GLY A 101 5.84 11.12 1.01
CA GLY A 101 6.09 11.36 -0.40
C GLY A 101 5.73 12.81 -0.81
N ILE A 102 4.65 13.36 -0.27
CA ILE A 102 4.25 14.76 -0.46
C ILE A 102 5.30 15.68 0.18
N ALA A 103 5.66 15.45 1.44
CA ALA A 103 6.66 16.24 2.16
C ALA A 103 8.04 16.20 1.47
N ALA A 104 8.42 15.06 0.88
CA ALA A 104 9.65 14.91 0.10
C ALA A 104 9.53 15.44 -1.35
N ASN A 105 8.34 15.90 -1.77
CA ASN A 105 8.07 16.43 -3.13
C ASN A 105 8.38 15.42 -4.25
N VAL A 106 8.06 14.13 -4.02
CA VAL A 106 8.28 13.02 -4.97
C VAL A 106 7.00 12.39 -5.52
N LEU A 107 5.83 12.83 -5.06
CA LEU A 107 4.54 12.49 -5.62
C LEU A 107 3.96 13.66 -6.41
N ALA A 108 3.15 13.35 -7.44
CA ALA A 108 2.44 14.33 -8.23
C ALA A 108 0.97 14.44 -7.78
N PRO A 109 0.37 15.66 -7.75
CA PRO A 109 -1.05 15.78 -7.57
C PRO A 109 -1.80 15.20 -8.78
N ILE A 110 -2.97 14.62 -8.52
CA ILE A 110 -3.82 14.04 -9.56
C ILE A 110 -4.66 15.13 -10.21
N ASP A 111 -4.62 15.17 -11.53
CA ASP A 111 -5.58 15.89 -12.36
C ASP A 111 -6.78 14.97 -12.63
N GLU A 112 -7.91 15.27 -12.00
CA GLU A 112 -9.12 14.45 -12.13
C GLU A 112 -9.74 14.48 -13.52
N ASP A 113 -9.39 15.43 -14.37
CA ASP A 113 -9.87 15.47 -15.76
C ASP A 113 -9.14 14.42 -16.62
N GLN A 114 -7.91 14.06 -16.25
CA GLN A 114 -7.17 12.95 -16.86
C GLN A 114 -7.54 11.58 -16.27
N ALA A 115 -8.13 11.55 -15.07
CA ALA A 115 -8.58 10.33 -14.40
C ALA A 115 -10.02 10.48 -13.86
N PRO A 116 -11.04 10.61 -14.73
CA PRO A 116 -12.41 10.93 -14.30
C PRO A 116 -13.06 9.93 -13.36
N ASN A 117 -12.62 8.66 -13.33
CA ASN A 117 -13.11 7.67 -12.37
C ASN A 117 -12.72 8.00 -10.91
N VAL A 118 -11.71 8.84 -10.69
CA VAL A 118 -11.34 9.32 -9.35
C VAL A 118 -12.49 10.11 -8.72
N LYS A 119 -13.31 10.81 -9.53
CA LYS A 119 -14.51 11.53 -9.07
C LYS A 119 -15.62 10.61 -8.52
N LYS A 120 -15.52 9.29 -8.77
CA LYS A 120 -16.46 8.27 -8.27
C LYS A 120 -16.07 7.67 -6.94
N LEU A 121 -14.89 8.01 -6.41
CA LEU A 121 -14.41 7.49 -5.13
C LEU A 121 -15.12 8.20 -3.98
N TYR A 122 -15.31 7.49 -2.86
CA TYR A 122 -15.93 8.07 -1.66
C TYR A 122 -15.22 9.34 -1.20
N ARG A 123 -15.98 10.41 -1.00
CA ARG A 123 -15.45 11.73 -0.65
C ARG A 123 -14.75 11.74 0.71
N SER A 124 -15.26 11.00 1.68
CA SER A 124 -14.65 10.85 3.00
C SER A 124 -13.22 10.29 2.92
N VAL A 125 -12.99 9.36 1.99
CA VAL A 125 -11.67 8.78 1.71
C VAL A 125 -10.77 9.79 1.01
N GLN A 126 -11.26 10.37 -0.09
CA GLN A 126 -10.50 11.33 -0.89
C GLN A 126 -10.05 12.54 -0.08
N LYS A 127 -10.92 13.05 0.82
CA LYS A 127 -10.58 14.16 1.73
C LYS A 127 -9.35 13.85 2.58
N LYS A 128 -9.14 12.59 2.98
CA LYS A 128 -7.97 12.16 3.77
C LYS A 128 -6.67 12.04 2.96
N LEU A 129 -6.81 12.01 1.63
CA LEU A 129 -5.71 11.92 0.66
C LEU A 129 -5.46 13.27 -0.05
N THR A 130 -6.10 14.33 0.42
CA THR A 130 -5.99 15.71 -0.08
C THR A 130 -5.14 16.52 0.89
N VAL A 131 -4.12 17.19 0.37
CA VAL A 131 -3.24 18.11 1.13
C VAL A 131 -3.17 19.42 0.39
N ASP A 132 -3.35 20.56 1.10
CA ASP A 132 -3.37 21.89 0.53
C ASP A 132 -4.30 22.03 -0.69
N GLY A 133 -5.47 21.41 -0.61
CA GLY A 133 -6.48 21.40 -1.67
C GLY A 133 -6.13 20.59 -2.92
N LYS A 134 -5.04 19.83 -2.90
CA LYS A 134 -4.61 18.97 -4.00
C LYS A 134 -4.76 17.49 -3.64
N GLN A 135 -5.36 16.73 -4.54
CA GLN A 135 -5.48 15.29 -4.43
C GLN A 135 -4.17 14.62 -4.84
N TYR A 136 -3.51 13.85 -3.95
CA TYR A 136 -2.23 13.19 -4.25
C TYR A 136 -2.34 11.68 -4.44
N ALA A 137 -3.46 11.10 -4.07
CA ALA A 137 -3.69 9.68 -4.27
C ALA A 137 -5.17 9.36 -4.47
N ALA A 138 -5.45 8.32 -5.23
CA ALA A 138 -6.79 7.77 -5.43
C ALA A 138 -6.96 6.54 -4.54
N GLY A 139 -7.91 6.59 -3.61
CA GLY A 139 -8.23 5.44 -2.77
C GLY A 139 -8.57 4.21 -3.62
N PHE A 140 -8.10 3.05 -3.20
CA PHE A 140 -8.36 1.79 -3.91
C PHE A 140 -9.02 0.78 -2.98
N SER A 141 -8.24 0.03 -2.19
CA SER A 141 -8.80 -0.93 -1.24
C SER A 141 -8.95 -0.31 0.14
N MET A 142 -10.08 -0.60 0.77
CA MET A 142 -10.49 -0.11 2.06
C MET A 142 -10.62 -1.28 3.03
N GLY A 143 -9.82 -1.27 4.07
CA GLY A 143 -9.90 -2.20 5.18
C GLY A 143 -9.83 -1.47 6.52
N GLN A 144 -9.74 -2.23 7.57
CA GLN A 144 -9.57 -1.73 8.92
C GLN A 144 -8.55 -2.55 9.67
N LEU A 145 -7.70 -1.88 10.45
CA LEU A 145 -6.93 -2.54 11.48
C LEU A 145 -7.83 -2.84 12.67
N GLY A 146 -7.89 -4.09 13.04
CA GLY A 146 -8.52 -4.61 14.25
C GLY A 146 -7.63 -5.69 14.87
N ILE A 147 -8.22 -6.62 15.58
CA ILE A 147 -7.48 -7.73 16.22
C ILE A 147 -7.75 -9.01 15.45
N ALA A 148 -6.72 -9.56 14.80
CA ALA A 148 -6.73 -10.94 14.32
C ALA A 148 -6.41 -11.87 15.48
N TYR A 149 -7.12 -12.99 15.60
CA TYR A 149 -6.86 -13.97 16.66
C TYR A 149 -7.11 -15.41 16.19
N ARG A 150 -6.33 -16.34 16.69
CA ARG A 150 -6.50 -17.78 16.46
C ARG A 150 -7.62 -18.29 17.38
N LYS A 151 -8.71 -18.78 16.78
CA LYS A 151 -9.90 -19.27 17.54
C LYS A 151 -9.56 -20.50 18.39
N ASP A 152 -8.64 -21.33 17.92
CA ASP A 152 -8.17 -22.52 18.66
C ASP A 152 -7.23 -22.20 19.85
N LEU A 153 -6.61 -21.01 19.85
CA LEU A 153 -5.66 -20.58 20.90
C LEU A 153 -6.24 -19.55 21.88
N VAL A 154 -7.35 -18.91 21.53
CA VAL A 154 -7.99 -17.84 22.30
C VAL A 154 -9.35 -18.30 22.79
N LYS A 155 -9.49 -18.45 24.10
CA LYS A 155 -10.74 -18.95 24.72
C LYS A 155 -11.89 -17.96 24.64
N GLN A 156 -11.57 -16.68 24.75
CA GLN A 156 -12.53 -15.58 24.71
C GLN A 156 -12.14 -14.61 23.62
N GLU A 157 -13.04 -14.39 22.67
CA GLU A 157 -12.87 -13.42 21.58
C GLU A 157 -12.55 -12.04 22.14
N PRO A 158 -11.45 -11.40 21.67
CA PRO A 158 -11.16 -10.03 22.06
C PRO A 158 -12.18 -9.07 21.45
N ASN A 159 -12.65 -8.09 22.23
CA ASN A 159 -13.58 -7.05 21.77
C ASN A 159 -13.09 -5.63 22.10
N SER A 160 -11.91 -5.51 22.65
CA SER A 160 -11.25 -4.25 23.02
C SER A 160 -9.76 -4.34 22.71
N TRP A 161 -9.15 -3.22 22.36
CA TRP A 161 -7.68 -3.17 22.23
C TRP A 161 -6.98 -3.62 23.51
N THR A 162 -7.57 -3.34 24.68
CA THR A 162 -7.00 -3.74 25.97
C THR A 162 -7.08 -5.24 26.24
N ASP A 163 -7.81 -6.02 25.46
CA ASP A 163 -7.82 -7.47 25.61
C ASP A 163 -6.52 -8.12 25.18
N LEU A 164 -5.66 -7.40 24.44
CA LEU A 164 -4.29 -7.83 24.16
C LEU A 164 -3.42 -7.96 25.42
N TRP A 165 -3.82 -7.31 26.54
CA TRP A 165 -3.16 -7.43 27.85
C TRP A 165 -3.73 -8.57 28.71
N SER A 166 -4.71 -9.32 28.20
CA SER A 166 -5.33 -10.40 28.98
C SER A 166 -4.33 -11.53 29.29
N SER A 167 -4.50 -12.18 30.42
CA SER A 167 -3.61 -13.26 30.88
C SER A 167 -3.56 -14.43 29.90
N GLN A 168 -4.63 -14.71 29.15
CA GLN A 168 -4.65 -15.75 28.12
C GLN A 168 -3.69 -15.48 26.96
N LEU A 169 -3.35 -14.20 26.71
CA LEU A 169 -2.46 -13.76 25.63
C LEU A 169 -1.02 -13.46 26.10
N LYS A 170 -0.67 -13.78 27.35
CA LYS A 170 0.68 -13.54 27.86
C LYS A 170 1.72 -14.31 27.04
N GLY A 171 2.68 -13.58 26.44
CA GLY A 171 3.72 -14.13 25.58
C GLY A 171 3.20 -14.69 24.24
N LYS A 172 2.00 -14.26 23.78
CA LYS A 172 1.37 -14.75 22.55
C LYS A 172 0.83 -13.64 21.65
N VAL A 173 1.22 -12.40 21.86
CA VAL A 173 0.83 -11.25 21.05
C VAL A 173 1.97 -10.88 20.12
N ALA A 174 1.67 -10.58 18.85
CA ALA A 174 2.59 -9.84 18.00
C ALA A 174 2.14 -8.39 17.86
N ILE A 175 3.07 -7.46 17.82
CA ILE A 175 2.81 -6.06 17.50
C ILE A 175 3.94 -5.52 16.62
N SER A 176 3.61 -4.63 15.70
CA SER A 176 4.59 -4.03 14.80
C SER A 176 5.09 -2.68 15.31
N SER A 177 6.30 -2.30 14.94
CA SER A 177 6.83 -0.95 15.19
C SER A 177 6.04 0.12 14.43
N PRO A 178 5.98 1.38 14.91
CA PRO A 178 5.36 2.49 14.19
C PRO A 178 5.97 2.80 12.81
N THR A 179 7.14 2.25 12.51
CA THR A 179 7.74 2.35 11.16
C THR A 179 7.03 1.50 10.11
N TYR A 180 6.19 0.56 10.52
CA TYR A 180 5.31 -0.22 9.68
C TYR A 180 3.85 0.21 9.88
N SER A 181 3.09 0.35 8.80
CA SER A 181 1.74 0.95 8.85
C SER A 181 0.81 0.30 9.87
N ALA A 182 0.83 -1.04 10.03
CA ALA A 182 0.02 -1.71 11.04
C ALA A 182 0.42 -1.30 12.47
N GLY A 183 1.71 -1.10 12.71
CA GLY A 183 2.21 -0.63 14.02
C GLY A 183 1.84 0.82 14.30
N LEU A 184 1.95 1.69 13.30
CA LEU A 184 1.51 3.08 13.42
C LEU A 184 0.01 3.18 13.69
N GLN A 185 -0.81 2.41 12.94
CA GLN A 185 -2.25 2.34 13.13
C GLN A 185 -2.62 1.79 14.52
N PHE A 186 -1.92 0.76 15.01
CA PHE A 186 -2.12 0.23 16.35
C PHE A 186 -1.76 1.26 17.44
N PHE A 187 -0.63 1.97 17.29
CA PHE A 187 -0.26 3.03 18.22
C PHE A 187 -1.30 4.15 18.27
N SER A 188 -1.79 4.59 17.10
CA SER A 188 -2.90 5.53 16.98
C SER A 188 -4.17 5.01 17.66
N ALA A 189 -4.49 3.72 17.45
CA ALA A 189 -5.64 3.08 18.13
C ALA A 189 -5.54 3.19 19.65
N LEU A 190 -4.35 3.03 20.25
CA LEU A 190 -4.15 3.18 21.68
C LEU A 190 -4.35 4.62 22.16
N VAL A 191 -3.98 5.61 21.35
CA VAL A 191 -4.24 7.03 21.64
C VAL A 191 -5.75 7.31 21.65
N HIS A 192 -6.45 6.91 20.59
CA HIS A 192 -7.88 7.14 20.44
C HIS A 192 -8.73 6.31 21.43
N ALA A 193 -8.32 5.09 21.77
CA ALA A 193 -9.01 4.26 22.77
C ALA A 193 -9.07 4.90 24.17
N GLN A 194 -8.20 5.87 24.44
CA GLN A 194 -8.17 6.64 25.68
C GLN A 194 -8.81 8.02 25.53
N GLY A 195 -9.53 8.26 24.41
CA GLY A 195 -10.13 9.56 24.09
C GLY A 195 -9.14 10.66 23.76
N GLY A 196 -7.89 10.29 23.39
CA GLY A 196 -6.82 11.22 23.06
C GLY A 196 -6.70 11.55 21.58
N ALA A 197 -5.72 12.40 21.27
CA ALA A 197 -5.32 12.76 19.91
C ALA A 197 -3.80 12.72 19.77
N GLU A 198 -3.31 12.37 18.57
CA GLU A 198 -1.87 12.25 18.27
C GLU A 198 -1.13 13.58 18.40
N SER A 199 -1.81 14.69 18.15
CA SER A 199 -1.27 16.04 18.29
C SER A 199 -1.09 16.50 19.74
N ASN A 200 -1.58 15.73 20.74
CA ASN A 200 -1.45 16.05 22.15
C ASN A 200 -0.34 15.19 22.82
N PRO A 201 0.81 15.78 23.23
CA PRO A 201 1.91 15.02 23.85
C PRO A 201 1.51 14.23 25.10
N LYS A 202 0.55 14.74 25.89
CA LYS A 202 0.08 14.03 27.09
C LYS A 202 -0.68 12.74 26.77
N ASP A 203 -1.39 12.71 25.64
CA ASP A 203 -2.12 11.52 25.21
C ASP A 203 -1.16 10.50 24.60
N ILE A 204 -0.14 10.96 23.90
CA ILE A 204 0.99 10.14 23.46
C ILE A 204 1.70 9.49 24.68
N ASP A 205 1.94 10.25 25.75
CA ASP A 205 2.54 9.70 26.99
C ASP A 205 1.66 8.60 27.63
N LYS A 206 0.34 8.78 27.64
CA LYS A 206 -0.60 7.74 28.11
C LYS A 206 -0.55 6.49 27.24
N ALA A 207 -0.52 6.65 25.91
CA ALA A 207 -0.43 5.53 24.98
C ALA A 207 0.87 4.73 25.20
N PHE A 208 2.02 5.38 25.38
CA PHE A 208 3.29 4.70 25.70
C PHE A 208 3.26 4.00 27.06
N LYS A 209 2.59 4.58 28.08
CA LYS A 209 2.39 3.89 29.37
C LYS A 209 1.57 2.61 29.22
N SER A 210 0.50 2.64 28.40
CA SER A 210 -0.28 1.44 28.08
C SER A 210 0.57 0.41 27.34
N LEU A 211 1.36 0.86 26.36
CA LEU A 211 2.25 0.01 25.58
C LEU A 211 3.30 -0.68 26.47
N ALA A 212 3.84 0.02 27.48
CA ALA A 212 4.77 -0.56 28.45
C ALA A 212 4.19 -1.78 29.20
N GLN A 213 2.90 -1.75 29.48
CA GLN A 213 2.19 -2.86 30.14
C GLN A 213 2.07 -4.08 29.21
N LEU A 214 2.11 -3.90 27.87
CA LEU A 214 2.03 -4.98 26.91
C LEU A 214 3.35 -5.77 26.78
N LYS A 215 4.48 -5.25 27.26
CA LYS A 215 5.82 -5.84 27.10
C LYS A 215 5.87 -7.35 27.42
N GLY A 216 5.25 -7.76 28.52
CA GLY A 216 5.23 -9.18 28.93
C GLY A 216 4.29 -10.08 28.12
N HIS A 217 3.52 -9.52 27.20
CA HIS A 217 2.58 -10.24 26.34
C HIS A 217 3.12 -10.43 24.90
N VAL A 218 4.12 -9.62 24.51
CA VAL A 218 4.67 -9.61 23.16
C VAL A 218 5.65 -10.77 22.97
N ALA A 219 5.38 -11.59 21.95
CA ALA A 219 6.24 -12.68 21.50
C ALA A 219 7.08 -12.29 20.27
N ALA A 220 6.57 -11.37 19.41
CA ALA A 220 7.22 -11.04 18.15
C ALA A 220 6.91 -9.60 17.68
N PHE A 221 7.80 -9.05 16.85
CA PHE A 221 7.70 -7.72 16.24
C PHE A 221 7.78 -7.84 14.70
N PRO A 222 6.74 -8.34 14.01
CA PRO A 222 6.74 -8.46 12.56
C PRO A 222 6.70 -7.09 11.89
N ASP A 223 7.34 -6.97 10.73
CA ASP A 223 7.47 -5.73 9.95
C ASP A 223 6.86 -5.82 8.54
N ASN A 224 6.19 -6.93 8.23
CA ASN A 224 5.52 -7.14 6.94
C ASN A 224 4.36 -8.15 7.07
N PRO A 225 3.41 -8.17 6.09
CA PRO A 225 2.25 -9.05 6.15
C PRO A 225 2.59 -10.54 6.16
N GLY A 226 3.62 -10.95 5.44
CA GLY A 226 4.03 -12.37 5.37
C GLY A 226 4.56 -12.89 6.69
N SER A 227 5.34 -12.07 7.43
CA SER A 227 5.80 -12.42 8.78
C SER A 227 4.63 -12.58 9.74
N ILE A 228 3.62 -11.69 9.68
CA ILE A 228 2.42 -11.79 10.51
C ILE A 228 1.68 -13.10 10.21
N GLN A 229 1.45 -13.39 8.92
CA GLN A 229 0.78 -14.61 8.50
C GLN A 229 1.53 -15.86 8.99
N THR A 230 2.84 -15.93 8.80
CA THR A 230 3.66 -17.06 9.25
C THR A 230 3.58 -17.29 10.76
N LEU A 231 3.59 -16.22 11.57
CA LEU A 231 3.44 -16.32 13.01
C LEU A 231 2.08 -16.88 13.42
N LEU A 232 1.01 -16.44 12.74
CA LEU A 232 -0.34 -16.96 12.96
C LEU A 232 -0.47 -18.43 12.52
N GLU A 233 0.04 -18.78 11.34
CA GLU A 233 0.00 -20.16 10.80
C GLU A 233 0.69 -21.15 11.72
N ARG A 234 1.84 -20.79 12.27
CA ARG A 234 2.61 -21.64 13.19
C ARG A 234 2.02 -21.69 14.60
N GLY A 235 1.11 -20.78 14.95
CA GLY A 235 0.62 -20.63 16.32
C GLY A 235 1.65 -20.04 17.27
N ASP A 236 2.72 -19.44 16.77
CA ASP A 236 3.73 -18.73 17.56
C ASP A 236 3.11 -17.55 18.31
N VAL A 237 2.05 -16.97 17.71
CA VAL A 237 1.22 -15.93 18.31
C VAL A 237 -0.26 -16.30 18.23
N ALA A 238 -1.03 -15.86 19.21
CA ALA A 238 -2.47 -16.09 19.28
C ALA A 238 -3.29 -14.86 18.88
N ALA A 239 -2.72 -13.65 18.98
CA ALA A 239 -3.38 -12.41 18.58
C ALA A 239 -2.38 -11.39 18.03
N VAL A 240 -2.84 -10.56 17.09
CA VAL A 240 -2.05 -9.50 16.46
C VAL A 240 -2.96 -8.39 15.89
N PRO A 241 -2.64 -7.11 16.02
CA PRO A 241 -3.25 -6.05 15.25
C PRO A 241 -3.01 -6.28 13.75
N TYR A 242 -4.07 -6.53 12.98
CA TYR A 242 -3.98 -6.88 11.57
C TYR A 242 -5.19 -6.38 10.80
N TRP A 243 -5.14 -6.43 9.48
CA TRP A 243 -6.20 -5.93 8.60
C TRP A 243 -7.25 -6.99 8.30
N ASP A 244 -8.51 -6.59 8.37
CA ASP A 244 -9.70 -7.43 8.19
C ASP A 244 -9.68 -8.25 6.88
N GLY A 245 -9.40 -7.62 5.74
CA GLY A 245 -9.34 -8.33 4.46
C GLY A 245 -8.31 -9.44 4.42
N ARG A 246 -7.15 -9.26 5.08
CA ARG A 246 -6.14 -10.31 5.20
C ARG A 246 -6.64 -11.48 6.05
N VAL A 247 -7.31 -11.17 7.16
CA VAL A 247 -7.86 -12.21 8.05
C VAL A 247 -8.97 -12.99 7.37
N PHE A 248 -9.86 -12.31 6.63
CA PHE A 248 -10.92 -12.99 5.88
C PHE A 248 -10.40 -13.87 4.75
N ALA A 249 -9.27 -13.49 4.12
CA ALA A 249 -8.60 -14.35 3.15
C ALA A 249 -8.03 -15.61 3.81
N LEU A 250 -7.34 -15.48 4.95
CA LEU A 250 -6.79 -16.62 5.70
C LEU A 250 -7.90 -17.55 6.23
N GLU A 251 -9.03 -17.00 6.68
CA GLU A 251 -10.20 -17.78 7.10
C GLU A 251 -10.76 -18.62 5.92
N GLU A 252 -10.84 -18.02 4.74
CA GLU A 252 -11.30 -18.70 3.52
C GLU A 252 -10.33 -19.80 3.06
N GLU A 253 -9.04 -19.64 3.31
CA GLU A 253 -8.02 -20.65 3.07
C GLU A 253 -8.03 -21.78 4.11
N GLY A 254 -8.93 -21.70 5.10
CA GLY A 254 -9.18 -22.74 6.10
C GLY A 254 -8.43 -22.57 7.42
N MET A 255 -7.80 -21.40 7.65
CA MET A 255 -7.21 -21.12 8.96
C MET A 255 -8.31 -20.89 10.01
N ASP A 256 -8.17 -21.48 11.19
CA ASP A 256 -9.08 -21.24 12.32
C ASP A 256 -8.77 -19.89 13.01
N ILE A 257 -9.08 -18.81 12.29
CA ILE A 257 -8.78 -17.44 12.66
C ILE A 257 -10.07 -16.62 12.74
N GLY A 258 -10.10 -15.62 13.62
CA GLY A 258 -11.15 -14.65 13.74
C GLY A 258 -10.63 -13.22 13.63
N PHE A 259 -11.54 -12.30 13.36
CA PHE A 259 -11.27 -10.88 13.35
C PHE A 259 -12.24 -10.14 14.25
N SER A 260 -11.72 -9.31 15.14
CA SER A 260 -12.52 -8.45 16.00
C SER A 260 -12.33 -6.99 15.66
N TYR A 261 -13.46 -6.27 15.58
CA TYR A 261 -13.48 -4.81 15.55
C TYR A 261 -13.58 -4.31 17.01
N PRO A 262 -12.48 -3.78 17.59
CA PRO A 262 -12.49 -3.32 18.98
C PRO A 262 -13.57 -2.27 19.22
N LYS A 263 -14.24 -2.32 20.37
CA LYS A 263 -15.34 -1.41 20.73
C LYS A 263 -14.92 0.06 20.77
N GLU A 264 -13.66 0.36 20.98
CA GLU A 264 -13.10 1.71 20.94
C GLU A 264 -12.94 2.24 19.51
N GLY A 265 -13.12 1.39 18.52
CA GLY A 265 -12.98 1.67 17.11
C GLY A 265 -11.78 0.98 16.47
N ALA A 266 -12.01 0.37 15.32
CA ALA A 266 -10.96 -0.07 14.42
C ALA A 266 -10.40 1.12 13.62
N VAL A 267 -9.14 1.03 13.17
CA VAL A 267 -8.48 2.13 12.46
C VAL A 267 -8.57 1.91 10.95
N ALA A 268 -8.92 2.97 10.22
CA ALA A 268 -9.00 2.94 8.76
C ALA A 268 -7.65 2.55 8.14
N ALA A 269 -7.68 1.61 7.22
CA ALA A 269 -6.56 1.19 6.41
C ALA A 269 -6.92 1.34 4.93
N VAL A 270 -6.22 2.19 4.22
CA VAL A 270 -6.51 2.52 2.83
C VAL A 270 -5.26 2.33 2.00
N ALA A 271 -5.28 1.39 1.07
CA ALA A 271 -4.27 1.38 0.03
C ALA A 271 -4.74 2.27 -1.13
N SER A 272 -3.87 3.14 -1.59
CA SER A 272 -4.22 4.19 -2.56
C SER A 272 -3.18 4.29 -3.68
N TRP A 273 -3.63 4.52 -4.91
CA TRP A 273 -2.76 4.72 -6.05
C TRP A 273 -2.25 6.16 -6.09
N ALA A 274 -0.95 6.33 -6.13
CA ALA A 274 -0.29 7.63 -6.20
C ALA A 274 0.64 7.72 -7.42
N LEU A 275 0.55 8.84 -8.14
CA LEU A 275 1.42 9.16 -9.27
C LEU A 275 2.78 9.66 -8.76
N THR A 276 3.85 9.23 -9.39
CA THR A 276 5.18 9.72 -9.04
C THR A 276 5.52 10.99 -9.80
N LYS A 277 6.16 11.93 -9.14
CA LYS A 277 6.57 13.19 -9.76
C LYS A 277 7.73 12.96 -10.72
N GLY A 278 7.61 13.49 -11.93
CA GLY A 278 8.65 13.43 -12.97
C GLY A 278 8.71 12.09 -13.72
N SER A 279 7.63 11.30 -13.67
CA SER A 279 7.47 10.11 -14.51
C SER A 279 7.63 10.44 -15.98
N GLN A 280 8.30 9.56 -16.72
CA GLN A 280 8.44 9.67 -18.18
C GLN A 280 7.27 9.04 -18.94
N HIS A 281 6.36 8.36 -18.23
CA HIS A 281 5.21 7.65 -18.79
C HIS A 281 3.89 8.19 -18.23
N GLU A 282 3.82 9.50 -17.97
CA GLU A 282 2.71 10.16 -17.28
C GLU A 282 1.34 9.85 -17.91
N GLU A 283 1.23 9.92 -19.25
CA GLU A 283 -0.02 9.60 -19.96
C GLU A 283 -0.47 8.15 -19.70
N ALA A 284 0.45 7.19 -19.76
CA ALA A 284 0.16 5.78 -19.48
C ALA A 284 -0.20 5.55 -18.00
N ALA A 285 0.46 6.24 -17.09
CA ALA A 285 0.16 6.21 -15.66
C ALA A 285 -1.24 6.74 -15.34
N TYR A 286 -1.66 7.84 -15.97
CA TYR A 286 -3.03 8.37 -15.83
C TYR A 286 -4.09 7.43 -16.39
N LYS A 287 -3.85 6.80 -17.54
CA LYS A 287 -4.77 5.81 -18.11
C LYS A 287 -4.94 4.62 -17.15
N LEU A 288 -3.85 4.13 -16.58
CA LEU A 288 -3.90 3.04 -15.61
C LEU A 288 -4.56 3.48 -14.29
N LEU A 289 -4.24 4.66 -13.77
CA LEU A 289 -4.89 5.21 -12.58
C LEU A 289 -6.40 5.30 -12.76
N ASN A 290 -6.85 5.84 -13.91
CA ASN A 290 -8.26 5.93 -14.22
C ASN A 290 -8.93 4.55 -14.32
N TYR A 291 -8.27 3.58 -14.95
CA TYR A 291 -8.76 2.21 -15.05
C TYR A 291 -8.90 1.55 -13.66
N LEU A 292 -7.86 1.65 -12.82
CA LEU A 292 -7.86 1.09 -11.46
C LEU A 292 -8.84 1.80 -10.51
N SER A 293 -9.16 3.06 -10.77
CA SER A 293 -10.21 3.81 -10.05
C SER A 293 -11.62 3.45 -10.53
N GLY A 294 -11.74 2.70 -11.63
CA GLY A 294 -13.01 2.28 -12.20
C GLY A 294 -13.69 1.16 -11.41
N LYS A 295 -15.00 1.09 -11.56
CA LYS A 295 -15.86 0.10 -10.88
C LYS A 295 -15.41 -1.34 -11.16
N GLU A 296 -15.21 -1.69 -12.42
CA GLU A 296 -14.92 -3.06 -12.86
C GLU A 296 -13.59 -3.58 -12.29
N ALA A 297 -12.55 -2.75 -12.27
CA ALA A 297 -11.26 -3.11 -11.70
C ALA A 297 -11.37 -3.32 -10.18
N GLN A 298 -12.13 -2.47 -9.50
CA GLN A 298 -12.33 -2.56 -8.06
C GLN A 298 -13.23 -3.74 -7.67
N GLU A 299 -14.30 -4.03 -8.41
CA GLU A 299 -15.11 -5.24 -8.22
C GLU A 299 -14.24 -6.51 -8.33
N ALA A 300 -13.47 -6.62 -9.41
CA ALA A 300 -12.61 -7.78 -9.65
C ALA A 300 -11.55 -7.97 -8.55
N PHE A 301 -11.00 -6.88 -7.99
CA PHE A 301 -10.05 -6.97 -6.88
C PHE A 301 -10.75 -7.38 -5.58
N SER A 302 -11.89 -6.78 -5.26
CA SER A 302 -12.65 -7.06 -4.03
C SER A 302 -13.04 -8.54 -3.92
N GLU A 303 -13.50 -9.15 -5.02
CA GLU A 303 -13.92 -10.56 -5.05
C GLU A 303 -12.84 -11.55 -4.60
N LYS A 304 -11.57 -11.16 -4.71
CA LYS A 304 -10.43 -12.01 -4.36
C LYS A 304 -9.72 -11.60 -3.08
N SER A 305 -9.83 -10.33 -2.72
CA SER A 305 -9.04 -9.75 -1.63
C SER A 305 -9.79 -9.58 -0.32
N TYR A 306 -11.12 -9.72 -0.33
CA TYR A 306 -12.00 -9.48 0.82
C TYR A 306 -11.89 -8.06 1.40
N TYR A 307 -11.41 -7.08 0.62
CA TYR A 307 -11.44 -5.68 0.99
C TYR A 307 -12.67 -4.97 0.44
N GLY A 308 -13.17 -4.00 1.18
CA GLY A 308 -14.01 -2.94 0.64
C GLY A 308 -13.22 -2.12 -0.40
N MET A 309 -13.94 -1.40 -1.24
CA MET A 309 -13.34 -0.58 -2.29
C MET A 309 -13.78 0.87 -2.15
N SER A 310 -12.98 1.77 -2.69
CA SER A 310 -13.27 3.20 -2.56
C SER A 310 -14.21 3.77 -3.63
N ASN A 311 -14.47 3.05 -4.73
CA ASN A 311 -15.43 3.50 -5.75
C ASN A 311 -16.86 3.22 -5.29
N SER A 312 -17.71 4.24 -5.27
CA SER A 312 -19.09 4.18 -4.75
C SER A 312 -20.03 3.33 -5.60
N ASP A 313 -19.68 3.05 -6.85
CA ASP A 313 -20.49 2.29 -7.80
C ASP A 313 -20.22 0.77 -7.72
N VAL A 314 -19.23 0.33 -6.91
CA VAL A 314 -18.84 -1.08 -6.74
C VAL A 314 -19.99 -1.89 -6.14
N LYS A 315 -20.24 -3.04 -6.74
CA LYS A 315 -21.20 -4.04 -6.25
C LYS A 315 -20.44 -5.24 -5.71
N TYR A 316 -20.77 -5.63 -4.50
CA TYR A 316 -20.13 -6.76 -3.83
C TYR A 316 -20.94 -8.03 -4.05
N GLY A 317 -20.27 -9.11 -4.45
CA GLY A 317 -20.86 -10.46 -4.52
C GLY A 317 -21.25 -10.97 -3.13
N ASP A 318 -22.16 -11.97 -3.07
CA ASP A 318 -22.71 -12.49 -1.82
C ASP A 318 -21.62 -12.99 -0.85
N LYS A 319 -20.52 -13.54 -1.39
CA LYS A 319 -19.37 -14.03 -0.61
C LYS A 319 -18.71 -12.94 0.24
N ILE A 320 -18.71 -11.69 -0.23
CA ILE A 320 -17.98 -10.56 0.36
C ILE A 320 -18.95 -9.63 1.11
N LYS A 321 -20.15 -9.47 0.60
CA LYS A 321 -21.15 -8.51 1.08
C LYS A 321 -21.42 -8.57 2.59
N GLY A 322 -21.32 -9.75 3.19
CA GLY A 322 -21.47 -9.94 4.64
C GLY A 322 -20.21 -9.68 5.46
N LYS A 323 -19.03 -9.65 4.81
CA LYS A 323 -17.74 -9.51 5.47
C LYS A 323 -17.23 -8.07 5.45
N VAL A 324 -17.40 -7.33 4.34
CA VAL A 324 -16.89 -5.96 4.19
C VAL A 324 -17.89 -4.91 4.67
N LYS A 325 -17.39 -3.92 5.38
CA LYS A 325 -18.15 -2.76 5.81
C LYS A 325 -17.79 -1.59 4.90
N VAL A 326 -18.74 -1.10 4.13
CA VAL A 326 -18.51 -0.11 3.07
C VAL A 326 -19.53 1.02 3.07
N GLY A 327 -19.21 2.11 2.42
CA GLY A 327 -20.10 3.23 2.16
C GLY A 327 -19.66 4.54 2.78
N GLU A 328 -20.08 5.67 2.19
CA GLU A 328 -19.69 7.01 2.61
C GLU A 328 -19.95 7.26 4.10
N ASN A 329 -21.14 6.87 4.56
CA ASN A 329 -21.57 7.06 5.96
C ASN A 329 -20.74 6.22 6.94
N TYR A 330 -20.21 5.08 6.48
CA TYR A 330 -19.34 4.21 7.25
C TYR A 330 -17.92 4.77 7.30
N TYR A 331 -17.34 5.05 6.14
CA TYR A 331 -15.96 5.54 6.05
C TYR A 331 -15.76 6.92 6.71
N SER A 332 -16.78 7.79 6.71
CA SER A 332 -16.71 9.09 7.38
C SER A 332 -16.60 9.00 8.91
N LYS A 333 -16.97 7.84 9.51
CA LYS A 333 -16.96 7.61 10.97
C LYS A 333 -15.78 6.78 11.45
N LEU A 334 -14.94 6.28 10.54
CA LEU A 334 -13.76 5.51 10.93
C LEU A 334 -12.76 6.37 11.71
N THR A 335 -12.06 5.74 12.64
CA THR A 335 -10.86 6.33 13.23
C THR A 335 -9.75 6.39 12.19
N TRP A 336 -9.14 7.54 12.03
CA TRP A 336 -8.01 7.75 11.12
C TRP A 336 -6.82 8.22 11.93
N VAL A 337 -5.65 7.73 11.55
CA VAL A 337 -4.38 8.29 12.05
C VAL A 337 -4.27 9.74 11.61
N ASP A 338 -3.81 10.62 12.50
CA ASP A 338 -3.31 11.94 12.13
C ASP A 338 -1.93 11.76 11.47
N TYR A 339 -1.96 11.50 10.15
CA TYR A 339 -0.74 11.21 9.39
C TYR A 339 0.23 12.39 9.29
N GLU A 340 -0.23 13.63 9.42
CA GLU A 340 0.62 14.81 9.46
C GLU A 340 1.47 14.82 10.74
N THR A 341 0.82 14.72 11.89
CA THR A 341 1.49 14.60 13.19
C THR A 341 2.35 13.35 13.25
N ALA A 342 1.81 12.20 12.82
CA ALA A 342 2.55 10.94 12.85
C ALA A 342 3.82 10.97 12.00
N THR A 343 3.78 11.62 10.84
CA THR A 343 4.96 11.76 9.96
C THR A 343 6.04 12.62 10.61
N SER A 344 5.66 13.72 11.23
CA SER A 344 6.62 14.61 11.93
C SER A 344 7.24 13.97 13.17
N GLU A 345 6.47 13.16 13.91
CA GLU A 345 6.86 12.56 15.18
C GLU A 345 7.39 11.12 15.05
N LEU A 346 7.38 10.54 13.85
CA LEU A 346 7.69 9.12 13.64
C LEU A 346 9.03 8.69 14.25
N GLY A 347 10.06 9.50 14.11
CA GLY A 347 11.38 9.23 14.68
C GLY A 347 11.35 9.19 16.22
N ASN A 348 10.71 10.17 16.84
CA ASN A 348 10.52 10.24 18.28
C ASN A 348 9.71 9.04 18.80
N TRP A 349 8.58 8.75 18.16
CA TRP A 349 7.73 7.60 18.56
C TRP A 349 8.44 6.26 18.38
N THR A 350 9.25 6.10 17.33
CA THR A 350 10.04 4.87 17.12
C THR A 350 11.10 4.69 18.21
N ASN A 351 11.82 5.75 18.60
CA ASN A 351 12.79 5.70 19.68
C ASN A 351 12.13 5.29 21.00
N ARG A 352 11.01 5.94 21.35
CA ARG A 352 10.25 5.62 22.57
C ARG A 352 9.67 4.20 22.55
N TRP A 353 9.20 3.74 21.37
CA TRP A 353 8.77 2.36 21.19
C TRP A 353 9.88 1.36 21.54
N ASN A 354 11.08 1.59 21.02
CA ASN A 354 12.23 0.74 21.27
C ASN A 354 12.64 0.76 22.75
N GLU A 355 12.60 1.90 23.42
CA GLU A 355 12.87 2.03 24.86
C GLU A 355 11.85 1.25 25.71
N VAL A 356 10.56 1.40 25.40
CA VAL A 356 9.46 0.82 26.16
C VAL A 356 9.41 -0.70 26.02
N LEU A 357 9.53 -1.20 24.79
CA LEU A 357 9.36 -2.64 24.52
C LEU A 357 10.67 -3.42 24.53
N GLY A 358 11.82 -2.71 24.44
CA GLY A 358 13.13 -3.34 24.42
C GLY A 358 13.34 -4.28 23.23
N GLY A 359 12.61 -4.02 22.14
CA GLY A 359 12.60 -4.85 20.97
C GLY A 359 13.13 -4.12 19.75
N GLY A 360 14.28 -4.51 19.33
CA GLY A 360 14.93 -3.97 18.14
C GLY A 360 16.41 -4.25 18.20
N LYS A 361 16.79 -5.50 18.35
CA LYS A 361 18.11 -5.98 17.97
C LYS A 361 17.93 -6.93 16.81
#